data_717a17187533d177952b52add3ea9089
#
_entry.id   717a17187533d177952b52add3ea9089
#
_cell.length_a   1.000
_cell.length_b   1.000
_cell.length_c   1.000
_cell.angle_alpha   90.00
_cell.angle_beta   90.00
_cell.angle_gamma   90.00
#
_symmetry.space_group_name_H-M   'P 1'
#
loop_
_entity.id
_entity.type
_entity.pdbx_description
1 polymer ?
#
loop_
_entity_poly.entity_id
_entity_poly.type
_entity_poly.pdbx_seq_one_letter_code
_entity_poly.pdbx_strand_id
1 'polypeptide(L)'
;MSNFKTFINSGHWPTLLASFLYFDFCFAVWVLNGAMAPFISEEFGLTPAQKGFMISVPILAGALMRFPLGVLAQYIGRKSAAMVEMGLIIAALIYGYVFVNTYSDVLAMGVLLGIAGASFGVALSLGSGWFPPQHKGLAMGIAGAGNSGTVLAVLFAPPLATAYGWQAVYGLAAITMLLPMVVMAVLAKEPLDREHQSFRQHISCLFEKDGWAFSLIYIVTFGGFIGLVTFLPTYFYDQFGVTKVEAGQHTMLAAVMGSGIRVIGGWISDKVGGINTLTFVLVTVAVLLVITGNVTSLTATTLLFMCCFAALGAGNGALFQLVPLRWPATTAVAGSMIGEIGALGGAIVPNAMGLSKQYSGTYLWGFVVVAVLAIVMLIMLRTVQIRWTKTWAEKGGRAKVAAMKT
;
A
#
# COMPACT_ATOMS: atom_id res chain seq x y z
N MET A 1 17.07 25.14 -3.82
CA MET A 1 16.99 24.85 -5.28
C MET A 1 18.21 24.10 -5.84
N SER A 2 19.40 24.27 -5.28
CA SER A 2 20.64 23.57 -5.73
C SER A 2 20.57 22.04 -5.56
N ASN A 3 20.08 21.54 -4.43
CA ASN A 3 20.01 20.10 -4.14
C ASN A 3 19.06 19.31 -5.05
N PHE A 4 17.94 19.90 -5.51
CA PHE A 4 16.99 19.21 -6.38
C PHE A 4 17.51 19.09 -7.81
N LYS A 5 18.19 20.12 -8.33
CA LYS A 5 18.87 20.03 -9.64
C LYS A 5 19.99 18.98 -9.64
N THR A 6 20.74 18.89 -8.54
CA THR A 6 21.78 17.88 -8.36
C THR A 6 21.19 16.47 -8.36
N PHE A 7 20.05 16.27 -7.69
CA PHE A 7 19.32 15.00 -7.71
C PHE A 7 18.87 14.60 -9.12
N ILE A 8 18.18 15.49 -9.85
CA ILE A 8 17.69 15.19 -11.20
C ILE A 8 18.85 14.81 -12.15
N ASN A 9 19.99 15.48 -12.02
CA ASN A 9 21.14 15.25 -12.87
C ASN A 9 21.99 14.03 -12.43
N SER A 10 21.73 13.46 -11.25
CA SER A 10 22.50 12.34 -10.70
C SER A 10 22.07 10.97 -11.20
N GLY A 11 20.91 10.86 -11.87
CA GLY A 11 20.34 9.62 -12.36
C GLY A 11 19.42 9.82 -13.57
N HIS A 12 18.77 8.74 -14.01
CA HIS A 12 17.84 8.81 -15.14
C HIS A 12 16.42 9.11 -14.66
N TRP A 13 16.11 10.40 -14.43
CA TRP A 13 14.82 10.84 -13.92
C TRP A 13 13.60 10.41 -14.77
N PRO A 14 13.69 10.27 -16.15
CA PRO A 14 12.54 9.79 -16.91
C PRO A 14 12.13 8.35 -16.55
N THR A 15 13.12 7.48 -16.22
CA THR A 15 12.81 6.15 -15.69
C THR A 15 12.14 6.22 -14.31
N LEU A 16 12.55 7.15 -13.46
CA LEU A 16 11.92 7.36 -12.15
C LEU A 16 10.46 7.81 -12.29
N LEU A 17 10.20 8.76 -13.22
CA LEU A 17 8.83 9.20 -13.52
C LEU A 17 7.98 8.05 -14.08
N ALA A 18 8.52 7.27 -15.01
CA ALA A 18 7.82 6.12 -15.56
C ALA A 18 7.50 5.07 -14.47
N SER A 19 8.43 4.83 -13.54
CA SER A 19 8.24 3.92 -12.40
C SER A 19 7.18 4.43 -11.42
N PHE A 20 7.15 5.73 -11.15
CA PHE A 20 6.11 6.36 -10.33
C PHE A 20 4.73 6.19 -10.96
N LEU A 21 4.57 6.58 -12.24
CA LEU A 21 3.29 6.46 -12.94
C LEU A 21 2.84 5.00 -13.06
N TYR A 22 3.74 4.09 -13.36
CA TYR A 22 3.45 2.66 -13.38
C TYR A 22 2.88 2.20 -12.03
N PHE A 23 3.53 2.51 -10.93
CA PHE A 23 3.05 2.12 -9.60
C PHE A 23 1.74 2.83 -9.22
N ASP A 24 1.61 4.12 -9.54
CA ASP A 24 0.42 4.91 -9.24
C ASP A 24 -0.84 4.34 -9.92
N PHE A 25 -0.78 4.06 -11.23
CA PHE A 25 -1.89 3.49 -11.97
C PHE A 25 -2.17 2.03 -11.58
N CYS A 26 -1.13 1.21 -11.36
CA CYS A 26 -1.31 -0.14 -10.86
C CYS A 26 -1.97 -0.13 -9.48
N PHE A 27 -1.57 0.79 -8.59
CA PHE A 27 -2.18 0.91 -7.28
C PHE A 27 -3.65 1.33 -7.36
N ALA A 28 -4.00 2.26 -8.26
CA ALA A 28 -5.39 2.65 -8.52
C ALA A 28 -6.24 1.45 -8.94
N VAL A 29 -5.74 0.61 -9.84
CA VAL A 29 -6.42 -0.63 -10.27
C VAL A 29 -6.53 -1.63 -9.12
N TRP A 30 -5.49 -1.78 -8.32
CA TRP A 30 -5.48 -2.72 -7.20
C TRP A 30 -6.58 -2.44 -6.17
N VAL A 31 -6.88 -1.17 -5.93
CA VAL A 31 -7.93 -0.75 -4.98
C VAL A 31 -9.30 -0.54 -5.62
N LEU A 32 -9.42 -0.73 -6.93
CA LEU A 32 -10.62 -0.40 -7.71
C LEU A 32 -11.87 -1.15 -7.23
N ASN A 33 -11.74 -2.46 -6.90
CA ASN A 33 -12.85 -3.24 -6.36
C ASN A 33 -13.39 -2.66 -5.05
N GLY A 34 -12.54 -2.07 -4.22
CA GLY A 34 -12.96 -1.36 -3.01
C GLY A 34 -13.80 -0.12 -3.33
N ALA A 35 -13.35 0.70 -4.30
CA ALA A 35 -14.10 1.86 -4.75
C ALA A 35 -15.43 1.50 -5.41
N MET A 36 -15.51 0.36 -6.10
CA MET A 36 -16.71 -0.14 -6.76
C MET A 36 -17.59 -1.01 -5.84
N ALA A 37 -17.13 -1.36 -4.65
CA ALA A 37 -17.82 -2.29 -3.76
C ALA A 37 -19.28 -1.90 -3.43
N PRO A 38 -19.64 -0.61 -3.21
CA PRO A 38 -21.05 -0.24 -3.02
C PRO A 38 -21.94 -0.54 -4.22
N PHE A 39 -21.41 -0.38 -5.46
CA PHE A 39 -22.15 -0.66 -6.69
C PHE A 39 -22.34 -2.17 -6.90
N ILE A 40 -21.24 -2.91 -6.80
CA ILE A 40 -21.23 -4.38 -6.98
C ILE A 40 -22.10 -5.06 -5.91
N SER A 41 -22.01 -4.58 -4.66
CA SER A 41 -22.78 -5.15 -3.55
C SER A 41 -24.28 -4.98 -3.71
N GLU A 42 -24.72 -3.86 -4.27
CA GLU A 42 -26.13 -3.58 -4.53
C GLU A 42 -26.66 -4.47 -5.66
N GLU A 43 -25.90 -4.59 -6.77
CA GLU A 43 -26.30 -5.39 -7.92
C GLU A 43 -26.42 -6.88 -7.59
N PHE A 44 -25.49 -7.43 -6.83
CA PHE A 44 -25.49 -8.86 -6.48
C PHE A 44 -26.12 -9.17 -5.12
N GLY A 45 -26.66 -8.19 -4.40
CA GLY A 45 -27.30 -8.38 -3.10
C GLY A 45 -26.36 -8.99 -2.05
N LEU A 46 -25.11 -8.54 -1.98
CA LEU A 46 -24.08 -9.16 -1.15
C LEU A 46 -24.30 -8.94 0.34
N THR A 47 -24.13 -9.99 1.11
CA THR A 47 -24.08 -9.90 2.59
C THR A 47 -22.84 -9.11 3.04
N PRO A 48 -22.83 -8.53 4.25
CA PRO A 48 -21.67 -7.80 4.76
C PRO A 48 -20.37 -8.61 4.75
N ALA A 49 -20.42 -9.91 5.08
CA ALA A 49 -19.24 -10.78 5.01
C ALA A 49 -18.76 -10.99 3.57
N GLN A 50 -19.68 -11.17 2.60
CA GLN A 50 -19.34 -11.28 1.19
C GLN A 50 -18.70 -9.99 0.65
N LYS A 51 -19.18 -8.80 1.06
CA LYS A 51 -18.55 -7.51 0.72
C LYS A 51 -17.09 -7.47 1.22
N GLY A 52 -16.88 -7.80 2.50
CA GLY A 52 -15.53 -7.83 3.08
C GLY A 52 -14.61 -8.82 2.38
N PHE A 53 -15.07 -10.02 2.08
CA PHE A 53 -14.30 -11.03 1.36
C PHE A 53 -13.96 -10.58 -0.06
N MET A 54 -14.93 -10.08 -0.83
CA MET A 54 -14.74 -9.55 -2.18
C MET A 54 -13.66 -8.46 -2.24
N ILE A 55 -13.67 -7.53 -1.28
CA ILE A 55 -12.68 -6.44 -1.20
C ILE A 55 -11.30 -6.99 -0.84
N SER A 56 -11.22 -8.06 -0.05
CA SER A 56 -9.95 -8.63 0.39
C SER A 56 -9.25 -9.47 -0.68
N VAL A 57 -9.98 -10.05 -1.63
CA VAL A 57 -9.43 -10.96 -2.66
C VAL A 57 -8.34 -10.29 -3.51
N PRO A 58 -8.51 -9.07 -4.09
CA PRO A 58 -7.44 -8.42 -4.83
C PRO A 58 -6.22 -8.13 -3.95
N ILE A 59 -6.43 -7.82 -2.67
CA ILE A 59 -5.32 -7.52 -1.74
C ILE A 59 -4.46 -8.76 -1.52
N LEU A 60 -5.10 -9.89 -1.23
CA LEU A 60 -4.41 -11.18 -1.04
C LEU A 60 -3.68 -11.62 -2.32
N ALA A 61 -4.37 -11.59 -3.45
CA ALA A 61 -3.79 -11.97 -4.74
C ALA A 61 -2.57 -11.07 -5.07
N GLY A 62 -2.68 -9.76 -4.83
CA GLY A 62 -1.60 -8.81 -5.08
C GLY A 62 -0.38 -9.06 -4.19
N ALA A 63 -0.58 -9.33 -2.93
CA ALA A 63 0.51 -9.67 -2.03
C ALA A 63 1.24 -10.95 -2.50
N LEU A 64 0.50 -11.99 -2.88
CA LEU A 64 1.09 -13.25 -3.36
C LEU A 64 1.80 -13.09 -4.72
N MET A 65 1.32 -12.22 -5.60
CA MET A 65 1.89 -12.00 -6.93
C MET A 65 3.19 -11.17 -6.91
N ARG A 66 3.52 -10.51 -5.82
CA ARG A 66 4.78 -9.74 -5.69
C ARG A 66 6.02 -10.61 -5.91
N PHE A 67 6.02 -11.80 -5.33
CA PHE A 67 7.15 -12.72 -5.48
C PHE A 67 7.32 -13.21 -6.93
N PRO A 68 6.32 -13.80 -7.61
CA PRO A 68 6.44 -14.20 -9.02
C PRO A 68 6.89 -13.06 -9.94
N LEU A 69 6.34 -11.86 -9.77
CA LEU A 69 6.73 -10.70 -10.57
C LEU A 69 8.17 -10.27 -10.28
N GLY A 70 8.59 -10.29 -9.03
CA GLY A 70 9.98 -9.99 -8.64
C GLY A 70 10.97 -10.98 -9.26
N VAL A 71 10.61 -12.27 -9.29
CA VAL A 71 11.41 -13.30 -9.99
C VAL A 71 11.42 -13.05 -11.50
N LEU A 72 10.28 -12.81 -12.11
CA LEU A 72 10.19 -12.51 -13.54
C LEU A 72 11.09 -11.33 -13.92
N ALA A 73 11.08 -10.25 -13.11
CA ALA A 73 11.90 -9.07 -13.33
C ALA A 73 13.41 -9.35 -13.32
N GLN A 74 13.87 -10.38 -12.62
CA GLN A 74 15.28 -10.79 -12.63
C GLN A 74 15.67 -11.49 -13.96
N TYR A 75 14.74 -12.24 -14.57
CA TYR A 75 15.01 -12.98 -15.80
C TYR A 75 14.86 -12.10 -17.05
N ILE A 76 13.77 -11.35 -17.18
CA ILE A 76 13.49 -10.57 -18.39
C ILE A 76 13.81 -9.08 -18.27
N GLY A 77 14.21 -8.62 -17.07
CA GLY A 77 14.45 -7.21 -16.76
C GLY A 77 13.22 -6.54 -16.13
N ARG A 78 13.48 -5.49 -15.35
CA ARG A 78 12.46 -4.77 -14.56
C ARG A 78 11.45 -4.03 -15.45
N LYS A 79 11.96 -3.37 -16.51
CA LYS A 79 11.12 -2.70 -17.52
C LYS A 79 10.21 -3.69 -18.24
N SER A 80 10.76 -4.81 -18.71
CA SER A 80 10.00 -5.82 -19.43
C SER A 80 8.95 -6.48 -18.52
N ALA A 81 9.30 -6.75 -17.26
CA ALA A 81 8.36 -7.30 -16.29
C ALA A 81 7.20 -6.34 -16.00
N ALA A 82 7.47 -5.03 -15.84
CA ALA A 82 6.45 -4.01 -15.70
C ALA A 82 5.52 -3.93 -16.93
N MET A 83 6.07 -4.05 -18.14
CA MET A 83 5.27 -4.08 -19.38
C MET A 83 4.37 -5.31 -19.47
N VAL A 84 4.89 -6.49 -19.11
CA VAL A 84 4.09 -7.73 -19.06
C VAL A 84 2.98 -7.61 -18.02
N GLU A 85 3.29 -7.12 -16.82
CA GLU A 85 2.31 -6.92 -15.76
C GLU A 85 1.20 -5.97 -16.20
N MET A 86 1.53 -4.80 -16.77
CA MET A 86 0.51 -3.86 -17.30
C MET A 86 -0.35 -4.48 -18.40
N GLY A 87 0.23 -5.31 -19.26
CA GLY A 87 -0.52 -6.06 -20.26
C GLY A 87 -1.53 -7.05 -19.63
N LEU A 88 -1.11 -7.77 -18.60
CA LEU A 88 -2.00 -8.68 -17.84
C LEU A 88 -3.09 -7.92 -17.10
N ILE A 89 -2.76 -6.74 -16.53
CA ILE A 89 -3.74 -5.87 -15.86
C ILE A 89 -4.79 -5.38 -16.86
N ILE A 90 -4.38 -4.95 -18.07
CA ILE A 90 -5.33 -4.55 -19.12
C ILE A 90 -6.25 -5.72 -19.48
N ALA A 91 -5.73 -6.93 -19.63
CA ALA A 91 -6.56 -8.11 -19.89
C ALA A 91 -7.55 -8.39 -18.74
N ALA A 92 -7.11 -8.26 -17.48
CA ALA A 92 -7.96 -8.40 -16.30
C ALA A 92 -9.07 -7.34 -16.25
N LEU A 93 -8.75 -6.10 -16.61
CA LEU A 93 -9.72 -5.00 -16.68
C LEU A 93 -10.75 -5.21 -17.81
N ILE A 94 -10.33 -5.71 -18.97
CA ILE A 94 -11.25 -6.10 -20.07
C ILE A 94 -12.14 -7.25 -19.61
N TYR A 95 -11.60 -8.24 -18.89
CA TYR A 95 -12.40 -9.30 -18.30
C TYR A 95 -13.49 -8.72 -17.37
N GLY A 96 -13.13 -7.78 -16.50
CA GLY A 96 -14.05 -7.08 -15.60
C GLY A 96 -15.16 -6.31 -16.33
N TYR A 97 -14.84 -5.75 -17.49
CA TYR A 97 -15.81 -5.00 -18.31
C TYR A 97 -16.78 -5.90 -19.04
N VAL A 98 -16.32 -7.06 -19.57
CA VAL A 98 -17.08 -7.84 -20.56
C VAL A 98 -17.75 -9.08 -19.96
N PHE A 99 -17.08 -9.75 -18.99
CA PHE A 99 -17.43 -11.12 -18.60
C PHE A 99 -18.03 -11.27 -17.21
N VAL A 100 -18.08 -10.21 -16.40
CA VAL A 100 -18.57 -10.31 -15.03
C VAL A 100 -20.10 -10.24 -14.99
N ASN A 101 -20.73 -11.36 -14.64
CA ASN A 101 -22.18 -11.50 -14.55
C ASN A 101 -22.64 -12.14 -13.23
N THR A 102 -21.72 -12.71 -12.46
CA THR A 102 -22.02 -13.39 -11.19
C THR A 102 -21.03 -12.95 -10.09
N TYR A 103 -21.38 -13.20 -8.84
CA TYR A 103 -20.47 -12.96 -7.73
C TYR A 103 -19.14 -13.73 -7.86
N SER A 104 -19.20 -14.96 -8.39
CA SER A 104 -17.99 -15.76 -8.65
C SER A 104 -17.07 -15.10 -9.69
N ASP A 105 -17.66 -14.47 -10.72
CA ASP A 105 -16.87 -13.72 -11.71
C ASP A 105 -16.22 -12.49 -11.11
N VAL A 106 -16.91 -11.81 -10.16
CA VAL A 106 -16.31 -10.69 -9.39
C VAL A 106 -15.11 -11.15 -8.59
N LEU A 107 -15.18 -12.33 -7.94
CA LEU A 107 -14.05 -12.89 -7.21
C LEU A 107 -12.89 -13.25 -8.15
N ALA A 108 -13.18 -13.88 -9.29
CA ALA A 108 -12.18 -14.18 -10.32
C ALA A 108 -11.52 -12.91 -10.85
N MET A 109 -12.30 -11.87 -11.15
CA MET A 109 -11.79 -10.53 -11.49
C MET A 109 -10.89 -9.98 -10.38
N GLY A 110 -11.29 -10.12 -9.13
CA GLY A 110 -10.50 -9.69 -7.96
C GLY A 110 -9.13 -10.36 -7.90
N VAL A 111 -9.04 -11.67 -8.18
CA VAL A 111 -7.78 -12.40 -8.27
C VAL A 111 -6.91 -11.85 -9.40
N LEU A 112 -7.49 -11.65 -10.58
CA LEU A 112 -6.77 -11.14 -11.76
C LEU A 112 -6.28 -9.70 -11.53
N LEU A 113 -7.11 -8.82 -10.98
CA LEU A 113 -6.73 -7.43 -10.64
C LEU A 113 -5.68 -7.37 -9.52
N GLY A 114 -5.59 -8.41 -8.71
CA GLY A 114 -4.53 -8.53 -7.70
C GLY A 114 -3.12 -8.45 -8.29
N ILE A 115 -2.93 -8.85 -9.56
CA ILE A 115 -1.64 -8.72 -10.26
C ILE A 115 -1.10 -7.28 -10.13
N ALA A 116 -1.96 -6.27 -10.21
CA ALA A 116 -1.59 -4.86 -10.07
C ALA A 116 -0.94 -4.51 -8.71
N GLY A 117 -1.26 -5.27 -7.65
CA GLY A 117 -0.64 -5.11 -6.35
C GLY A 117 0.81 -5.59 -6.26
N ALA A 118 1.31 -6.28 -7.28
CA ALA A 118 2.68 -6.77 -7.35
C ALA A 118 3.71 -5.69 -7.77
N SER A 119 3.26 -4.61 -8.40
CA SER A 119 4.06 -3.55 -9.02
C SER A 119 5.09 -2.87 -8.10
N PHE A 120 4.88 -2.84 -6.78
CA PHE A 120 5.68 -2.08 -5.82
C PHE A 120 7.18 -2.36 -5.90
N GLY A 121 7.58 -3.63 -5.82
CA GLY A 121 9.00 -4.02 -5.81
C GLY A 121 9.72 -3.67 -7.11
N VAL A 122 9.05 -3.90 -8.25
CA VAL A 122 9.57 -3.57 -9.59
C VAL A 122 9.69 -2.06 -9.76
N ALA A 123 8.67 -1.28 -9.36
CA ALA A 123 8.70 0.18 -9.45
C ALA A 123 9.85 0.79 -8.63
N LEU A 124 10.01 0.34 -7.37
CA LEU A 124 11.10 0.82 -6.52
C LEU A 124 12.47 0.51 -7.11
N SER A 125 12.69 -0.72 -7.54
CA SER A 125 13.99 -1.16 -8.05
C SER A 125 14.32 -0.58 -9.42
N LEU A 126 13.33 -0.41 -10.30
CA LEU A 126 13.51 0.22 -11.62
C LEU A 126 13.80 1.72 -11.47
N GLY A 127 12.98 2.43 -10.67
CA GLY A 127 13.10 3.87 -10.48
C GLY A 127 14.38 4.29 -9.77
N SER A 128 14.80 3.53 -8.75
CA SER A 128 15.99 3.86 -7.96
C SER A 128 17.30 3.30 -8.53
N GLY A 129 17.24 2.34 -9.45
CA GLY A 129 18.42 1.65 -9.98
C GLY A 129 19.39 2.54 -10.77
N TRP A 130 18.93 3.71 -11.22
CA TRP A 130 19.74 4.70 -11.93
C TRP A 130 20.40 5.74 -11.02
N PHE A 131 20.08 5.75 -9.72
CA PHE A 131 20.56 6.78 -8.80
C PHE A 131 21.70 6.25 -7.91
N PRO A 132 22.71 7.10 -7.65
CA PRO A 132 23.81 6.74 -6.77
C PRO A 132 23.32 6.54 -5.32
N PRO A 133 24.08 5.83 -4.46
CA PRO A 133 23.67 5.46 -3.12
C PRO A 133 23.12 6.62 -2.28
N GLN A 134 23.72 7.81 -2.36
CA GLN A 134 23.30 9.00 -1.61
C GLN A 134 21.94 9.55 -2.03
N HIS A 135 21.45 9.24 -3.22
CA HIS A 135 20.16 9.68 -3.75
C HIS A 135 19.14 8.54 -3.91
N LYS A 136 19.57 7.30 -3.72
CA LYS A 136 18.74 6.11 -3.93
C LYS A 136 17.50 6.09 -3.03
N GLY A 137 17.64 6.53 -1.76
CA GLY A 137 16.52 6.62 -0.83
C GLY A 137 15.43 7.60 -1.28
N LEU A 138 15.83 8.78 -1.79
CA LEU A 138 14.89 9.77 -2.33
C LEU A 138 14.20 9.24 -3.59
N ALA A 139 14.93 8.59 -4.48
CA ALA A 139 14.35 7.97 -5.68
C ALA A 139 13.35 6.85 -5.33
N MET A 140 13.67 5.99 -4.36
CA MET A 140 12.73 4.99 -3.82
C MET A 140 11.48 5.64 -3.18
N GLY A 141 11.67 6.76 -2.48
CA GLY A 141 10.56 7.51 -1.89
C GLY A 141 9.61 8.06 -2.94
N ILE A 142 10.14 8.63 -4.02
CA ILE A 142 9.36 9.15 -5.16
C ILE A 142 8.62 8.00 -5.87
N ALA A 143 9.33 6.93 -6.24
CA ALA A 143 8.68 5.77 -6.86
C ALA A 143 7.60 5.17 -5.95
N GLY A 144 7.88 5.06 -4.64
CA GLY A 144 6.95 4.53 -3.64
C GLY A 144 5.75 5.44 -3.33
N ALA A 145 5.79 6.72 -3.72
CA ALA A 145 4.66 7.64 -3.58
C ALA A 145 3.50 7.30 -4.53
N GLY A 146 3.67 6.38 -5.48
CA GLY A 146 2.60 5.88 -6.36
C GLY A 146 1.43 5.20 -5.63
N ASN A 147 1.49 4.99 -4.31
CA ASN A 147 0.29 4.66 -3.53
C ASN A 147 -0.78 5.78 -3.55
N SER A 148 -0.44 6.98 -4.05
CA SER A 148 -1.40 8.05 -4.37
C SER A 148 -2.43 7.65 -5.43
N GLY A 149 -2.20 6.62 -6.23
CA GLY A 149 -3.17 6.00 -7.13
C GLY A 149 -4.50 5.63 -6.46
N THR A 150 -4.48 5.39 -5.15
CA THR A 150 -5.71 5.24 -4.36
C THR A 150 -6.64 6.43 -4.51
N VAL A 151 -6.08 7.66 -4.49
CA VAL A 151 -6.86 8.90 -4.64
C VAL A 151 -7.54 8.93 -6.01
N LEU A 152 -6.84 8.50 -7.07
CA LEU A 152 -7.40 8.41 -8.41
C LEU A 152 -8.62 7.47 -8.43
N ALA A 153 -8.48 6.26 -7.87
CA ALA A 153 -9.55 5.28 -7.84
C ALA A 153 -10.80 5.80 -7.11
N VAL A 154 -10.65 6.25 -5.86
CA VAL A 154 -11.82 6.64 -5.03
C VAL A 154 -12.45 7.96 -5.46
N LEU A 155 -11.72 8.84 -6.14
CA LEU A 155 -12.23 10.11 -6.64
C LEU A 155 -12.96 9.95 -7.98
N PHE A 156 -12.39 9.22 -8.94
CA PHE A 156 -12.90 9.16 -10.30
C PHE A 156 -13.81 7.96 -10.57
N ALA A 157 -13.58 6.81 -9.93
CA ALA A 157 -14.34 5.62 -10.25
C ALA A 157 -15.83 5.72 -9.86
N PRO A 158 -16.24 6.21 -8.66
CA PRO A 158 -17.67 6.31 -8.31
C PRO A 158 -18.48 7.24 -9.21
N PRO A 159 -18.04 8.47 -9.58
CA PRO A 159 -18.77 9.28 -10.55
C PRO A 159 -18.91 8.63 -11.91
N LEU A 160 -17.86 7.97 -12.42
CA LEU A 160 -17.90 7.25 -13.69
C LEU A 160 -18.87 6.05 -13.63
N ALA A 161 -18.87 5.32 -12.49
CA ALA A 161 -19.80 4.22 -12.28
C ALA A 161 -21.27 4.70 -12.24
N THR A 162 -21.52 5.87 -11.65
CA THR A 162 -22.86 6.45 -11.63
C THR A 162 -23.34 6.86 -13.03
N ALA A 163 -22.42 7.37 -13.87
CA ALA A 163 -22.75 7.85 -15.21
C ALA A 163 -22.86 6.70 -16.26
N TYR A 164 -21.99 5.69 -16.18
CA TYR A 164 -21.81 4.69 -17.25
C TYR A 164 -22.00 3.24 -16.79
N GLY A 165 -22.30 3.02 -15.51
CA GLY A 165 -22.29 1.70 -14.89
C GLY A 165 -20.91 1.29 -14.38
N TRP A 166 -20.87 0.45 -13.34
CA TRP A 166 -19.62 0.09 -12.68
C TRP A 166 -18.70 -0.79 -13.57
N GLN A 167 -19.26 -1.64 -14.44
CA GLN A 167 -18.48 -2.44 -15.39
C GLN A 167 -17.70 -1.53 -16.35
N ALA A 168 -18.30 -0.43 -16.82
CA ALA A 168 -17.64 0.52 -17.72
C ALA A 168 -16.41 1.17 -17.10
N VAL A 169 -16.34 1.29 -15.77
CA VAL A 169 -15.17 1.83 -15.08
C VAL A 169 -13.94 0.95 -15.32
N TYR A 170 -14.10 -0.39 -15.34
CA TYR A 170 -12.99 -1.29 -15.64
C TYR A 170 -12.51 -1.15 -17.09
N GLY A 171 -13.44 -0.99 -18.04
CA GLY A 171 -13.09 -0.68 -19.43
C GLY A 171 -12.33 0.63 -19.60
N LEU A 172 -12.79 1.69 -18.91
CA LEU A 172 -12.12 2.98 -18.90
C LEU A 172 -10.74 2.91 -18.23
N ALA A 173 -10.64 2.14 -17.14
CA ALA A 173 -9.35 1.91 -16.46
C ALA A 173 -8.36 1.16 -17.38
N ALA A 174 -8.82 0.24 -18.23
CA ALA A 174 -7.97 -0.41 -19.22
C ALA A 174 -7.39 0.58 -20.24
N ILE A 175 -8.19 1.56 -20.67
CA ILE A 175 -7.73 2.62 -21.57
C ILE A 175 -6.71 3.53 -20.84
N THR A 176 -7.00 3.92 -19.61
CA THR A 176 -6.08 4.80 -18.84
C THR A 176 -4.75 4.11 -18.52
N MET A 177 -4.72 2.76 -18.38
CA MET A 177 -3.49 1.99 -18.17
C MET A 177 -2.54 2.04 -19.37
N LEU A 178 -3.02 2.37 -20.57
CA LEU A 178 -2.16 2.59 -21.73
C LEU A 178 -1.21 3.78 -21.52
N LEU A 179 -1.59 4.79 -20.73
CA LEU A 179 -0.73 5.94 -20.46
C LEU A 179 0.57 5.56 -19.77
N PRO A 180 0.59 4.94 -18.57
CA PRO A 180 1.84 4.53 -17.94
C PRO A 180 2.58 3.47 -18.78
N MET A 181 1.88 2.63 -19.55
CA MET A 181 2.48 1.64 -20.44
C MET A 181 3.28 2.31 -21.56
N VAL A 182 2.73 3.32 -22.22
CA VAL A 182 3.41 4.10 -23.25
C VAL A 182 4.58 4.89 -22.65
N VAL A 183 4.36 5.55 -21.51
CA VAL A 183 5.44 6.28 -20.81
C VAL A 183 6.58 5.33 -20.43
N MET A 184 6.26 4.13 -19.93
CA MET A 184 7.25 3.10 -19.61
C MET A 184 8.02 2.66 -20.85
N ALA A 185 7.33 2.38 -21.95
CA ALA A 185 7.92 1.93 -23.20
C ALA A 185 8.93 2.96 -23.76
N VAL A 186 8.53 4.26 -23.76
CA VAL A 186 9.28 5.34 -24.39
C VAL A 186 10.39 5.88 -23.48
N LEU A 187 10.10 6.14 -22.21
CA LEU A 187 10.99 6.88 -21.31
C LEU A 187 11.87 5.98 -20.43
N ALA A 188 11.39 4.80 -20.05
CA ALA A 188 12.12 3.97 -19.12
C ALA A 188 13.30 3.25 -19.79
N LYS A 189 14.41 3.20 -19.07
CA LYS A 189 15.59 2.41 -19.44
C LYS A 189 15.87 1.37 -18.36
N GLU A 190 16.28 0.16 -18.78
CA GLU A 190 16.67 -0.89 -17.85
C GLU A 190 17.96 -0.52 -17.14
N PRO A 191 18.03 -0.55 -15.80
CA PRO A 191 19.27 -0.35 -15.05
C PRO A 191 20.31 -1.41 -15.38
N LEU A 192 21.58 -1.03 -15.36
CA LEU A 192 22.69 -1.93 -15.71
C LEU A 192 23.01 -2.94 -14.59
N ASP A 193 22.56 -2.68 -13.38
CA ASP A 193 22.78 -3.50 -12.18
C ASP A 193 21.81 -4.70 -12.13
N ARG A 194 22.05 -5.70 -12.96
CA ARG A 194 21.31 -6.98 -12.91
C ARG A 194 21.93 -7.89 -11.86
N GLU A 195 21.51 -7.77 -10.61
CA GLU A 195 21.84 -8.76 -9.58
C GLU A 195 20.77 -9.87 -9.60
N HIS A 196 21.18 -11.06 -10.03
CA HIS A 196 20.34 -12.25 -9.88
C HIS A 196 20.35 -12.69 -8.41
N GLN A 197 19.23 -12.54 -7.76
CA GLN A 197 19.06 -12.99 -6.38
C GLN A 197 18.40 -14.37 -6.37
N SER A 198 19.01 -15.32 -5.66
CA SER A 198 18.38 -16.62 -5.45
C SER A 198 17.09 -16.45 -4.61
N PHE A 199 16.16 -17.40 -4.74
CA PHE A 199 14.96 -17.45 -3.89
C PHE A 199 15.31 -17.31 -2.39
N ARG A 200 16.35 -18.00 -1.95
CA ARG A 200 16.81 -17.95 -0.55
C ARG A 200 17.27 -16.55 -0.14
N GLN A 201 17.89 -15.81 -1.05
CA GLN A 201 18.30 -14.42 -0.78
C GLN A 201 17.07 -13.50 -0.70
N HIS A 202 16.06 -13.71 -1.55
CA HIS A 202 14.83 -12.92 -1.53
C HIS A 202 14.07 -13.05 -0.21
N ILE A 203 13.98 -14.26 0.34
CA ILE A 203 13.32 -14.52 1.64
C ILE A 203 14.28 -14.44 2.83
N SER A 204 15.52 -14.01 2.64
CA SER A 204 16.57 -14.07 3.66
C SER A 204 16.21 -13.37 4.97
N CYS A 205 15.52 -12.22 4.88
CA CYS A 205 15.10 -11.48 6.06
C CYS A 205 14.10 -12.24 6.94
N LEU A 206 13.34 -13.21 6.38
CA LEU A 206 12.41 -14.04 7.14
C LEU A 206 13.09 -15.13 7.97
N PHE A 207 14.36 -15.44 7.71
CA PHE A 207 15.15 -16.30 8.60
C PHE A 207 15.64 -15.56 9.85
N GLU A 208 15.41 -14.25 9.91
CA GLU A 208 15.76 -13.39 11.03
C GLU A 208 14.50 -12.96 11.81
N LYS A 209 14.61 -12.94 13.15
CA LYS A 209 13.52 -12.45 14.02
C LYS A 209 13.13 -11.00 13.72
N ASP A 210 14.08 -10.20 13.23
CA ASP A 210 13.84 -8.79 12.87
C ASP A 210 12.97 -8.69 11.63
N GLY A 211 13.16 -9.55 10.62
CA GLY A 211 12.33 -9.58 9.43
C GLY A 211 10.86 -9.78 9.75
N TRP A 212 10.55 -10.72 10.64
CA TRP A 212 9.18 -10.92 11.13
C TRP A 212 8.66 -9.72 11.92
N ALA A 213 9.47 -9.14 12.80
CA ALA A 213 9.05 -7.97 13.58
C ALA A 213 8.69 -6.79 12.66
N PHE A 214 9.51 -6.49 11.65
CA PHE A 214 9.22 -5.46 10.66
C PHE A 214 7.97 -5.78 9.84
N SER A 215 7.84 -7.01 9.36
CA SER A 215 6.69 -7.46 8.55
C SER A 215 5.38 -7.36 9.34
N LEU A 216 5.36 -7.80 10.59
CA LEU A 216 4.17 -7.75 11.44
C LEU A 216 3.77 -6.30 11.78
N ILE A 217 4.72 -5.40 12.03
CA ILE A 217 4.42 -3.97 12.21
C ILE A 217 3.83 -3.40 10.91
N TYR A 218 4.36 -3.80 9.75
CA TYR A 218 3.89 -3.32 8.45
C TYR A 218 2.50 -3.86 8.09
N ILE A 219 2.09 -5.02 8.62
CA ILE A 219 0.69 -5.49 8.57
C ILE A 219 -0.27 -4.44 9.13
N VAL A 220 0.09 -3.76 10.22
CA VAL A 220 -0.76 -2.73 10.80
C VAL A 220 -0.65 -1.42 10.02
N THR A 221 0.55 -0.95 9.72
CA THR A 221 0.72 0.37 9.10
C THR A 221 0.32 0.39 7.63
N PHE A 222 0.83 -0.52 6.81
CA PHE A 222 0.47 -0.60 5.39
C PHE A 222 -0.76 -1.47 5.14
N GLY A 223 -0.85 -2.64 5.78
CA GLY A 223 -2.04 -3.47 5.70
C GLY A 223 -3.27 -2.73 6.23
N GLY A 224 -3.17 -2.03 7.36
CA GLY A 224 -4.22 -1.15 7.87
C GLY A 224 -4.60 -0.06 6.88
N PHE A 225 -3.61 0.61 6.26
CA PHE A 225 -3.85 1.63 5.23
C PHE A 225 -4.64 1.06 4.04
N ILE A 226 -4.14 0.00 3.38
CA ILE A 226 -4.77 -0.56 2.19
C ILE A 226 -6.14 -1.19 2.52
N GLY A 227 -6.25 -1.88 3.65
CA GLY A 227 -7.49 -2.53 4.05
C GLY A 227 -8.60 -1.53 4.40
N LEU A 228 -8.26 -0.46 5.13
CA LEU A 228 -9.22 0.60 5.43
C LEU A 228 -9.62 1.35 4.16
N VAL A 229 -8.67 1.80 3.35
CA VAL A 229 -8.98 2.63 2.18
C VAL A 229 -9.85 1.89 1.15
N THR A 230 -9.68 0.58 1.01
CA THR A 230 -10.52 -0.23 0.13
C THR A 230 -11.92 -0.50 0.72
N PHE A 231 -12.06 -0.47 2.04
CA PHE A 231 -13.35 -0.70 2.69
C PHE A 231 -14.13 0.60 2.97
N LEU A 232 -13.48 1.74 3.11
CA LEU A 232 -14.12 3.02 3.46
C LEU A 232 -15.28 3.45 2.53
N PRO A 233 -15.25 3.26 1.19
CA PRO A 233 -16.40 3.56 0.35
C PRO A 233 -17.66 2.80 0.79
N THR A 234 -17.53 1.52 1.09
CA THR A 234 -18.62 0.69 1.63
C THR A 234 -19.04 1.17 3.02
N TYR A 235 -18.08 1.47 3.89
CA TYR A 235 -18.36 1.96 5.25
C TYR A 235 -19.16 3.26 5.26
N PHE A 236 -18.72 4.28 4.50
CA PHE A 236 -19.43 5.56 4.44
C PHE A 236 -20.83 5.41 3.84
N TYR A 237 -20.96 4.64 2.78
CA TYR A 237 -22.24 4.35 2.15
C TYR A 237 -23.21 3.65 3.10
N ASP A 238 -22.79 2.53 3.70
CA ASP A 238 -23.64 1.70 4.55
C ASP A 238 -23.95 2.35 5.93
N GLN A 239 -23.01 3.13 6.48
CA GLN A 239 -23.14 3.67 7.83
C GLN A 239 -23.85 5.02 7.88
N PHE A 240 -23.65 5.86 6.88
CA PHE A 240 -24.15 7.24 6.88
C PHE A 240 -25.20 7.49 5.81
N GLY A 241 -25.48 6.53 4.92
CA GLY A 241 -26.49 6.69 3.86
C GLY A 241 -26.14 7.78 2.85
N VAL A 242 -24.86 8.16 2.74
CA VAL A 242 -24.39 9.12 1.73
C VAL A 242 -24.41 8.47 0.34
N THR A 243 -24.38 9.27 -0.72
CA THR A 243 -24.27 8.73 -2.07
C THR A 243 -22.93 7.98 -2.26
N LYS A 244 -22.88 7.07 -3.22
CA LYS A 244 -21.66 6.31 -3.54
C LYS A 244 -20.50 7.24 -3.96
N VAL A 245 -20.82 8.38 -4.60
CA VAL A 245 -19.86 9.41 -4.97
C VAL A 245 -19.32 10.14 -3.74
N GLU A 246 -20.20 10.57 -2.82
CA GLU A 246 -19.77 11.19 -1.56
C GLU A 246 -18.92 10.24 -0.71
N ALA A 247 -19.30 8.96 -0.65
CA ALA A 247 -18.49 7.94 0.03
C ALA A 247 -17.07 7.86 -0.53
N GLY A 248 -16.91 7.93 -1.85
CA GLY A 248 -15.62 8.04 -2.53
C GLY A 248 -14.86 9.32 -2.15
N GLN A 249 -15.54 10.48 -2.10
CA GLN A 249 -14.93 11.75 -1.74
C GLN A 249 -14.44 11.77 -0.29
N HIS A 250 -15.21 11.27 0.67
CA HIS A 250 -14.77 11.13 2.07
C HIS A 250 -13.58 10.18 2.20
N THR A 251 -13.58 9.10 1.43
CA THR A 251 -12.43 8.17 1.37
C THR A 251 -11.20 8.83 0.77
N MET A 252 -11.36 9.65 -0.27
CA MET A 252 -10.29 10.42 -0.91
C MET A 252 -9.58 11.33 0.08
N LEU A 253 -10.33 12.06 0.93
CA LEU A 253 -9.73 12.94 1.95
C LEU A 253 -8.81 12.15 2.89
N ALA A 254 -9.23 10.97 3.35
CA ALA A 254 -8.39 10.10 4.16
C ALA A 254 -7.16 9.59 3.37
N ALA A 255 -7.35 9.13 2.13
CA ALA A 255 -6.29 8.59 1.28
C ALA A 255 -5.18 9.62 0.98
N VAL A 256 -5.55 10.89 0.71
CA VAL A 256 -4.59 11.99 0.52
C VAL A 256 -3.73 12.19 1.75
N MET A 257 -4.33 12.17 2.96
CA MET A 257 -3.56 12.29 4.19
C MET A 257 -2.57 11.14 4.38
N GLY A 258 -3.00 9.90 4.12
CA GLY A 258 -2.14 8.72 4.28
C GLY A 258 -0.98 8.68 3.27
N SER A 259 -1.26 9.01 2.02
CA SER A 259 -0.24 9.03 0.97
C SER A 259 0.75 10.20 1.13
N GLY A 260 0.24 11.40 1.45
CA GLY A 260 1.05 12.62 1.60
C GLY A 260 1.94 12.57 2.84
N ILE A 261 1.40 12.16 3.97
CA ILE A 261 2.13 12.14 5.26
C ILE A 261 3.21 11.05 5.30
N ARG A 262 3.18 10.06 4.41
CA ARG A 262 4.23 9.02 4.33
C ARG A 262 5.64 9.60 4.20
N VAL A 263 5.82 10.60 3.34
CA VAL A 263 7.13 11.26 3.14
C VAL A 263 7.53 12.06 4.38
N ILE A 264 6.58 12.79 4.95
CA ILE A 264 6.80 13.59 6.17
C ILE A 264 7.13 12.67 7.35
N GLY A 265 6.45 11.54 7.48
CA GLY A 265 6.68 10.55 8.52
C GLY A 265 8.08 9.96 8.47
N GLY A 266 8.60 9.67 7.27
CA GLY A 266 10.00 9.28 7.07
C GLY A 266 10.98 10.36 7.55
N TRP A 267 10.78 11.60 7.15
CA TRP A 267 11.59 12.73 7.55
C TRP A 267 11.54 13.00 9.07
N ILE A 268 10.38 12.89 9.70
CA ILE A 268 10.25 12.98 11.17
C ILE A 268 11.06 11.85 11.82
N SER A 269 10.96 10.64 11.27
CA SER A 269 11.65 9.46 11.81
C SER A 269 13.17 9.57 11.74
N ASP A 270 13.71 10.26 10.74
CA ASP A 270 15.16 10.55 10.68
C ASP A 270 15.61 11.44 11.86
N LYS A 271 14.73 12.31 12.36
CA LYS A 271 15.03 13.24 13.45
C LYS A 271 14.78 12.65 14.84
N VAL A 272 13.59 12.06 15.05
CA VAL A 272 13.17 11.58 16.38
C VAL A 272 13.38 10.09 16.58
N GLY A 273 13.66 9.36 15.48
CA GLY A 273 13.86 7.93 15.43
C GLY A 273 12.60 7.16 15.04
N GLY A 274 12.77 6.13 14.18
CA GLY A 274 11.68 5.33 13.66
C GLY A 274 10.92 4.54 14.74
N ILE A 275 11.59 4.08 15.79
CA ILE A 275 10.95 3.36 16.90
C ILE A 275 10.00 4.28 17.67
N ASN A 276 10.42 5.52 17.94
CA ASN A 276 9.58 6.49 18.63
C ASN A 276 8.37 6.88 17.77
N THR A 277 8.58 7.12 16.49
CA THR A 277 7.52 7.44 15.53
C THR A 277 6.52 6.29 15.43
N LEU A 278 6.97 5.04 15.26
CA LEU A 278 6.10 3.86 15.22
C LEU A 278 5.33 3.67 16.52
N THR A 279 5.96 3.93 17.68
CA THR A 279 5.27 3.89 18.97
C THR A 279 4.08 4.85 19.01
N PHE A 280 4.32 6.11 18.62
CA PHE A 280 3.27 7.12 18.55
C PHE A 280 2.16 6.74 17.56
N VAL A 281 2.54 6.28 16.38
CA VAL A 281 1.61 5.84 15.32
C VAL A 281 0.70 4.71 15.80
N LEU A 282 1.26 3.65 16.37
CA LEU A 282 0.48 2.48 16.80
C LEU A 282 -0.51 2.83 17.92
N VAL A 283 -0.12 3.69 18.87
CA VAL A 283 -1.03 4.22 19.90
C VAL A 283 -2.14 5.04 19.25
N THR A 284 -1.79 5.97 18.37
CA THR A 284 -2.74 6.86 17.71
C THR A 284 -3.76 6.07 16.89
N VAL A 285 -3.32 5.10 16.09
CA VAL A 285 -4.20 4.23 15.28
C VAL A 285 -5.16 3.45 16.17
N ALA A 286 -4.67 2.82 17.26
CA ALA A 286 -5.51 2.07 18.17
C ALA A 286 -6.59 2.95 18.80
N VAL A 287 -6.23 4.13 19.30
CA VAL A 287 -7.16 5.07 19.95
C VAL A 287 -8.19 5.61 18.94
N LEU A 288 -7.73 6.08 17.77
CA LEU A 288 -8.60 6.69 16.78
C LEU A 288 -9.63 5.70 16.22
N LEU A 289 -9.24 4.43 15.98
CA LEU A 289 -10.17 3.43 15.45
C LEU A 289 -11.27 3.08 16.45
N VAL A 290 -10.94 2.97 17.75
CA VAL A 290 -11.96 2.74 18.80
C VAL A 290 -12.90 3.94 18.91
N ILE A 291 -12.39 5.17 18.85
CA ILE A 291 -13.22 6.38 18.87
C ILE A 291 -14.14 6.40 17.64
N THR A 292 -13.58 6.16 16.43
CA THR A 292 -14.33 6.17 15.17
C THR A 292 -15.50 5.18 15.19
N GLY A 293 -15.31 3.99 15.78
CA GLY A 293 -16.37 2.98 15.88
C GLY A 293 -17.59 3.41 16.72
N ASN A 294 -17.46 4.46 17.54
CA ASN A 294 -18.51 4.98 18.41
C ASN A 294 -19.07 6.35 17.96
N VAL A 295 -18.53 6.93 16.91
CA VAL A 295 -18.97 8.26 16.41
C VAL A 295 -20.03 8.09 15.34
N THR A 296 -21.09 8.89 15.44
CA THR A 296 -22.24 8.89 14.51
C THR A 296 -22.25 10.08 13.55
N SER A 297 -21.37 11.05 13.74
CA SER A 297 -21.25 12.24 12.87
C SER A 297 -20.35 11.93 11.67
N LEU A 298 -20.86 12.10 10.45
CA LEU A 298 -20.11 11.93 9.21
C LEU A 298 -18.84 12.80 9.18
N THR A 299 -18.95 14.09 9.52
CA THR A 299 -17.80 15.00 9.52
C THR A 299 -16.73 14.59 10.53
N ALA A 300 -17.16 14.28 11.77
CA ALA A 300 -16.22 13.83 12.80
C ALA A 300 -15.54 12.52 12.42
N THR A 301 -16.27 11.56 11.87
CA THR A 301 -15.71 10.29 11.37
C THR A 301 -14.72 10.51 10.25
N THR A 302 -15.00 11.40 9.30
CA THR A 302 -14.08 11.74 8.22
C THR A 302 -12.79 12.34 8.76
N LEU A 303 -12.87 13.29 9.69
CA LEU A 303 -11.68 13.88 10.34
C LEU A 303 -10.87 12.84 11.12
N LEU A 304 -11.52 11.94 11.84
CA LEU A 304 -10.85 10.85 12.55
C LEU A 304 -10.11 9.92 11.58
N PHE A 305 -10.73 9.57 10.43
CA PHE A 305 -10.03 8.80 9.41
C PHE A 305 -8.89 9.57 8.78
N MET A 306 -9.02 10.86 8.50
CA MET A 306 -7.90 11.68 8.02
C MET A 306 -6.71 11.62 8.98
N CYS A 307 -6.96 11.76 10.30
CA CYS A 307 -5.91 11.63 11.32
C CYS A 307 -5.34 10.20 11.40
N CYS A 308 -6.20 9.18 11.33
CA CYS A 308 -5.79 7.78 11.35
C CYS A 308 -4.90 7.45 10.14
N PHE A 309 -5.30 7.89 8.95
CA PHE A 309 -4.52 7.69 7.73
C PHE A 309 -3.21 8.47 7.73
N ALA A 310 -3.20 9.69 8.28
CA ALA A 310 -1.96 10.43 8.50
C ALA A 310 -0.99 9.65 9.40
N ALA A 311 -1.49 9.04 10.48
CA ALA A 311 -0.71 8.18 11.35
C ALA A 311 -0.20 6.93 10.62
N LEU A 312 -1.07 6.22 9.88
CA LEU A 312 -0.69 5.04 9.08
C LEU A 312 0.38 5.38 8.03
N GLY A 313 0.19 6.51 7.32
CA GLY A 313 1.17 7.01 6.37
C GLY A 313 2.52 7.32 7.02
N ALA A 314 2.52 8.03 8.13
CA ALA A 314 3.73 8.29 8.91
C ALA A 314 4.41 7.00 9.36
N GLY A 315 3.64 6.00 9.80
CA GLY A 315 4.14 4.67 10.17
C GLY A 315 4.82 3.95 9.02
N ASN A 316 4.25 4.03 7.81
CA ASN A 316 4.87 3.47 6.61
C ASN A 316 6.22 4.12 6.31
N GLY A 317 6.33 5.44 6.45
CA GLY A 317 7.60 6.16 6.31
C GLY A 317 8.61 5.78 7.40
N ALA A 318 8.16 5.71 8.66
CA ALA A 318 8.99 5.38 9.80
C ALA A 318 9.59 3.97 9.74
N LEU A 319 8.82 3.00 9.28
CA LEU A 319 9.30 1.63 9.14
C LEU A 319 10.39 1.54 8.08
N PHE A 320 10.19 2.18 6.93
CA PHE A 320 11.18 2.19 5.85
C PHE A 320 12.42 3.05 6.17
N GLN A 321 12.37 3.94 7.15
CA GLN A 321 13.56 4.59 7.71
C GLN A 321 14.44 3.59 8.47
N LEU A 322 13.84 2.61 9.16
CA LEU A 322 14.58 1.60 9.93
C LEU A 322 15.17 0.49 9.07
N VAL A 323 14.55 0.14 7.92
CA VAL A 323 14.99 -0.98 7.06
C VAL A 323 16.45 -0.86 6.63
N PRO A 324 16.93 0.27 6.07
CA PRO A 324 18.34 0.40 5.67
C PRO A 324 19.32 0.41 6.85
N LEU A 325 18.87 0.80 8.03
CA LEU A 325 19.71 0.72 9.23
C LEU A 325 19.96 -0.73 9.66
N ARG A 326 18.98 -1.60 9.46
CA ARG A 326 19.08 -3.01 9.81
C ARG A 326 19.72 -3.86 8.71
N TRP A 327 19.40 -3.58 7.46
CA TRP A 327 19.89 -4.32 6.28
C TRP A 327 20.51 -3.38 5.24
N PRO A 328 21.66 -2.72 5.55
CA PRO A 328 22.26 -1.74 4.63
C PRO A 328 22.67 -2.34 3.28
N ALA A 329 23.17 -3.59 3.27
CA ALA A 329 23.59 -4.29 2.05
C ALA A 329 22.42 -4.86 1.24
N THR A 330 21.28 -5.17 1.87
CA THR A 330 20.13 -5.86 1.26
C THR A 330 18.82 -5.12 1.48
N THR A 331 18.87 -3.79 1.58
CA THR A 331 17.71 -2.93 1.86
C THR A 331 16.54 -3.17 0.91
N ALA A 332 16.79 -3.29 -0.39
CA ALA A 332 15.74 -3.49 -1.39
C ALA A 332 15.05 -4.86 -1.23
N VAL A 333 15.84 -5.90 -0.95
CA VAL A 333 15.33 -7.28 -0.75
C VAL A 333 14.47 -7.35 0.51
N ALA A 334 15.02 -6.87 1.64
CA ALA A 334 14.30 -6.86 2.91
C ALA A 334 13.03 -6.02 2.82
N GLY A 335 13.11 -4.82 2.20
CA GLY A 335 11.96 -3.94 2.01
C GLY A 335 10.88 -4.54 1.12
N SER A 336 11.24 -5.27 0.07
CA SER A 336 10.29 -6.01 -0.77
C SER A 336 9.54 -7.06 0.03
N MET A 337 10.27 -7.94 0.73
CA MET A 337 9.68 -9.02 1.52
C MET A 337 8.79 -8.51 2.67
N ILE A 338 9.25 -7.49 3.39
CA ILE A 338 8.44 -6.80 4.40
C ILE A 338 7.16 -6.24 3.77
N GLY A 339 7.29 -5.65 2.57
CA GLY A 339 6.17 -5.13 1.79
C GLY A 339 5.16 -6.22 1.41
N GLU A 340 5.63 -7.40 1.03
CA GLU A 340 4.78 -8.55 0.66
C GLU A 340 3.93 -9.01 1.85
N ILE A 341 4.58 -9.31 2.97
CA ILE A 341 3.87 -9.77 4.17
C ILE A 341 2.98 -8.67 4.76
N GLY A 342 3.45 -7.42 4.77
CA GLY A 342 2.64 -6.29 5.23
C GLY A 342 1.36 -6.12 4.42
N ALA A 343 1.42 -6.32 3.11
CA ALA A 343 0.24 -6.24 2.24
C ALA A 343 -0.81 -7.31 2.54
N LEU A 344 -0.40 -8.54 2.94
CA LEU A 344 -1.34 -9.59 3.36
C LEU A 344 -2.25 -9.12 4.51
N GLY A 345 -1.73 -8.29 5.40
CA GLY A 345 -2.49 -7.69 6.50
C GLY A 345 -3.67 -6.83 6.04
N GLY A 346 -3.61 -6.30 4.82
CA GLY A 346 -4.70 -5.51 4.24
C GLY A 346 -6.01 -6.26 4.07
N ALA A 347 -5.96 -7.59 3.95
CA ALA A 347 -7.17 -8.40 3.87
C ALA A 347 -7.87 -8.59 5.22
N ILE A 348 -7.18 -8.36 6.33
CA ILE A 348 -7.76 -8.49 7.68
C ILE A 348 -8.90 -7.49 7.87
N VAL A 349 -8.68 -6.23 7.46
CA VAL A 349 -9.62 -5.14 7.71
C VAL A 349 -10.97 -5.37 7.04
N PRO A 350 -11.07 -5.57 5.71
CA PRO A 350 -12.36 -5.77 5.04
C PRO A 350 -13.13 -6.97 5.60
N ASN A 351 -12.44 -8.08 5.89
CA ASN A 351 -13.06 -9.26 6.48
C ASN A 351 -13.56 -9.00 7.91
N ALA A 352 -12.74 -8.36 8.76
CA ALA A 352 -13.14 -8.00 10.13
C ALA A 352 -14.34 -7.06 10.12
N MET A 353 -14.38 -6.06 9.23
CA MET A 353 -15.49 -5.13 9.07
C MET A 353 -16.75 -5.83 8.59
N GLY A 354 -16.65 -6.67 7.55
CA GLY A 354 -17.77 -7.43 7.01
C GLY A 354 -18.38 -8.38 8.03
N LEU A 355 -17.56 -9.16 8.73
CA LEU A 355 -18.00 -10.07 9.79
C LEU A 355 -18.60 -9.32 10.98
N SER A 356 -17.96 -8.22 11.41
CA SER A 356 -18.50 -7.37 12.47
C SER A 356 -19.91 -6.90 12.15
N LYS A 357 -20.13 -6.34 10.96
CA LYS A 357 -21.44 -5.86 10.53
C LYS A 357 -22.47 -6.99 10.45
N GLN A 358 -22.08 -8.16 9.94
CA GLN A 358 -22.98 -9.29 9.76
C GLN A 358 -23.46 -9.88 11.09
N TYR A 359 -22.57 -10.04 12.07
CA TYR A 359 -22.90 -10.72 13.32
C TYR A 359 -23.33 -9.78 14.46
N SER A 360 -22.85 -8.54 14.48
CA SER A 360 -23.16 -7.58 15.54
C SER A 360 -24.06 -6.41 15.09
N GLY A 361 -24.34 -6.29 13.80
CA GLY A 361 -25.08 -5.17 13.24
C GLY A 361 -24.27 -3.86 13.14
N THR A 362 -23.03 -3.83 13.68
CA THR A 362 -22.18 -2.64 13.72
C THR A 362 -20.80 -2.91 13.14
N TYR A 363 -20.06 -1.85 12.80
CA TYR A 363 -18.66 -1.96 12.37
C TYR A 363 -17.64 -1.87 13.52
N LEU A 364 -18.11 -1.59 14.75
CA LEU A 364 -17.27 -1.34 15.92
C LEU A 364 -16.23 -2.45 16.16
N TRP A 365 -16.66 -3.71 16.13
CA TRP A 365 -15.78 -4.83 16.42
C TRP A 365 -14.71 -5.03 15.34
N GLY A 366 -15.00 -4.64 14.10
CA GLY A 366 -13.99 -4.61 13.03
C GLY A 366 -12.88 -3.61 13.34
N PHE A 367 -13.22 -2.40 13.80
CA PHE A 367 -12.23 -1.42 14.25
C PHE A 367 -11.47 -1.90 15.50
N VAL A 368 -12.16 -2.54 16.45
CA VAL A 368 -11.53 -3.11 17.65
C VAL A 368 -10.49 -4.17 17.29
N VAL A 369 -10.76 -5.03 16.31
CA VAL A 369 -9.77 -6.03 15.84
C VAL A 369 -8.48 -5.34 15.36
N VAL A 370 -8.60 -4.29 14.55
CA VAL A 370 -7.42 -3.56 14.04
C VAL A 370 -6.72 -2.80 15.18
N ALA A 371 -7.47 -2.22 16.11
CA ALA A 371 -6.92 -1.55 17.30
C ALA A 371 -6.16 -2.53 18.20
N VAL A 372 -6.68 -3.73 18.41
CA VAL A 372 -5.99 -4.78 19.18
C VAL A 372 -4.71 -5.22 18.48
N LEU A 373 -4.74 -5.41 17.16
CA LEU A 373 -3.53 -5.69 16.38
C LEU A 373 -2.48 -4.59 16.53
N ALA A 374 -2.90 -3.31 16.50
CA ALA A 374 -1.98 -2.19 16.71
C ALA A 374 -1.35 -2.22 18.12
N ILE A 375 -2.13 -2.54 19.16
CA ILE A 375 -1.62 -2.68 20.53
C ILE A 375 -0.64 -3.86 20.64
N VAL A 376 -0.96 -5.01 20.04
CA VAL A 376 -0.08 -6.19 20.05
C VAL A 376 1.24 -5.85 19.36
N MET A 377 1.19 -5.15 18.20
CA MET A 377 2.40 -4.71 17.51
C MET A 377 3.18 -3.65 18.30
N LEU A 378 2.51 -2.78 19.05
CA LEU A 378 3.15 -1.84 19.97
C LEU A 378 3.93 -2.56 21.08
N ILE A 379 3.32 -3.54 21.71
CA ILE A 379 3.97 -4.36 22.75
C ILE A 379 5.18 -5.09 22.15
N MET A 380 5.02 -5.70 20.98
CA MET A 380 6.11 -6.36 20.27
C MET A 380 7.24 -5.38 19.94
N LEU A 381 6.94 -4.21 19.40
CA LEU A 381 7.92 -3.17 19.08
C LEU A 381 8.74 -2.77 20.32
N ARG A 382 8.08 -2.57 21.46
CA ARG A 382 8.76 -2.19 22.71
C ARG A 382 9.62 -3.34 23.25
N THR A 383 9.21 -4.57 23.04
CA THR A 383 9.99 -5.76 23.42
C THR A 383 11.24 -5.91 22.55
N VAL A 384 11.08 -5.83 21.22
CA VAL A 384 12.24 -5.96 20.31
C VAL A 384 13.18 -4.75 20.36
N GLN A 385 12.68 -3.58 20.74
CA GLN A 385 13.50 -2.38 20.93
C GLN A 385 14.69 -2.64 21.84
N ILE A 386 14.53 -3.44 22.90
CA ILE A 386 15.60 -3.77 23.86
C ILE A 386 16.77 -4.43 23.13
N ARG A 387 16.47 -5.33 22.16
CA ARG A 387 17.49 -6.00 21.35
C ARG A 387 18.07 -5.07 20.29
N TRP A 388 17.22 -4.31 19.57
CA TRP A 388 17.65 -3.40 18.50
C TRP A 388 18.59 -2.33 19.00
N THR A 389 18.32 -1.76 20.20
CA THR A 389 19.18 -0.73 20.79
C THR A 389 20.54 -1.25 21.25
N LYS A 390 20.65 -2.55 21.55
CA LYS A 390 21.94 -3.20 21.82
C LYS A 390 22.75 -3.46 20.55
N THR A 391 22.10 -3.66 19.42
CA THR A 391 22.73 -4.13 18.18
C THR A 391 22.97 -3.02 17.17
N TRP A 392 21.94 -2.49 16.52
CA TRP A 392 22.08 -1.64 15.33
C TRP A 392 21.41 -0.26 15.41
N ALA A 393 20.50 -0.02 16.36
CA ALA A 393 19.79 1.23 16.50
C ALA A 393 20.13 1.97 17.79
N GLU A 394 19.98 3.31 17.81
CA GLU A 394 19.87 4.09 19.04
C GLU A 394 18.51 3.86 19.72
N LYS A 395 18.34 4.34 20.96
CA LYS A 395 17.13 4.16 21.76
C LYS A 395 15.85 4.60 21.06
N GLY A 396 15.91 5.66 20.24
CA GLY A 396 14.77 6.17 19.45
C GLY A 396 14.61 5.50 18.09
N GLY A 397 15.56 4.69 17.61
CA GLY A 397 15.57 4.07 16.29
C GLY A 397 16.28 4.91 15.23
N ARG A 398 17.22 5.78 15.61
CA ARG A 398 18.17 6.42 14.69
C ARG A 398 19.40 5.52 14.49
N ALA A 399 20.22 5.85 13.49
CA ALA A 399 21.50 5.18 13.30
C ALA A 399 22.39 5.33 14.54
N LYS A 400 23.04 4.25 14.97
CA LYS A 400 24.11 4.39 15.98
C LYS A 400 25.26 5.19 15.39
N VAL A 401 25.61 6.29 16.03
CA VAL A 401 26.86 6.97 15.75
C VAL A 401 27.98 5.99 16.12
N ALA A 402 28.78 5.58 15.14
CA ALA A 402 29.98 4.79 15.45
C ALA A 402 30.80 5.58 16.47
N ALA A 403 31.04 5.00 17.64
CA ALA A 403 31.94 5.58 18.60
C ALA A 403 33.26 5.78 17.85
N MET A 404 33.64 7.05 17.58
CA MET A 404 34.96 7.36 17.12
C MET A 404 35.90 6.78 18.19
N LYS A 405 36.65 5.74 17.81
CA LYS A 405 37.75 5.26 18.62
C LYS A 405 38.76 6.43 18.67
N THR A 406 38.68 7.19 19.75
CA THR A 406 39.75 8.10 20.15
C THR A 406 41.02 7.33 20.48
#